data_58badb1b509879be478e7a2cebe9a21e
#
_entry.id   58badb1b509879be478e7a2cebe9a21e
#
_cell.length_a   1.000
_cell.length_b   1.000
_cell.length_c   1.000
_cell.angle_alpha   90.00
_cell.angle_beta   90.00
_cell.angle_gamma   90.00
#
_symmetry.space_group_name_H-M   'P 1'
#
loop_
_entity.id
_entity.type
_entity.pdbx_description
1 polymer ?
#
loop_
_entity_poly.entity_id
_entity_poly.type
_entity_poly.pdbx_seq_one_letter_code
_entity_poly.pdbx_strand_id
1 'polypeptide(L)'
;MKVAIVGASGAVGQEFLRILAERKFPMDDLVLFGSERSAGKKYTFKGKEYEVKLLQHNDDFKDVDIAFTSAGGGTSAEFAETITKYGAVMIDNSSQFRQDNDVPLVVPEINAEDALNRPRGIIANPNCTTIMMVVVLNPIDKLSHIKKIHVSSYQSASGAGAAAMAELQQQYKELVETGKVKTIEKFPHQLAYNVIPQIDKMTENDYTKEEIKMFNETRKIMHSDVRTSATCVRVSSLRSHSEAVWFETERPLSVEEIREALKVAPGVTVVDDPQNYVYPMPLESAGHDDIYVGRIRKDLADDNGNTLWLTGDQIRKGAALNAVQIAEYLIKVGDVK
;
A
#
# COMPACT_ATOMS: atom_id res chain seq x y z
N MET A 1 4.23 -23.57 -10.52
CA MET A 1 3.51 -22.29 -10.62
C MET A 1 4.36 -21.24 -11.32
N LYS A 2 3.80 -20.53 -12.29
CA LYS A 2 4.46 -19.45 -13.04
C LYS A 2 3.88 -18.09 -12.66
N VAL A 3 4.77 -17.15 -12.32
CA VAL A 3 4.40 -15.80 -11.87
C VAL A 3 4.78 -14.77 -12.92
N ALA A 4 3.90 -13.80 -13.14
CA ALA A 4 4.18 -12.63 -13.96
C ALA A 4 4.26 -11.36 -13.08
N ILE A 5 5.15 -10.42 -13.42
CA ILE A 5 5.20 -9.07 -12.86
C ILE A 5 5.04 -8.06 -13.97
N VAL A 6 3.94 -7.32 -13.99
CA VAL A 6 3.66 -6.24 -14.93
C VAL A 6 4.04 -4.91 -14.30
N GLY A 7 4.92 -4.16 -14.94
CA GLY A 7 5.55 -2.97 -14.36
C GLY A 7 6.82 -3.28 -13.57
N ALA A 8 7.53 -4.33 -13.96
CA ALA A 8 8.70 -4.87 -13.27
C ALA A 8 9.81 -3.85 -12.99
N SER A 9 9.99 -2.83 -13.83
CA SER A 9 11.02 -1.79 -13.67
C SER A 9 10.63 -0.66 -12.71
N GLY A 10 9.39 -0.64 -12.21
CA GLY A 10 8.91 0.33 -11.22
C GLY A 10 9.39 0.03 -9.80
N ALA A 11 9.23 0.99 -8.87
CA ALA A 11 9.62 0.80 -7.47
C ALA A 11 8.93 -0.41 -6.82
N VAL A 12 7.63 -0.57 -7.03
CA VAL A 12 6.84 -1.72 -6.53
C VAL A 12 7.23 -2.99 -7.26
N GLY A 13 7.47 -2.93 -8.58
CA GLY A 13 7.92 -4.09 -9.38
C GLY A 13 9.25 -4.67 -8.88
N GLN A 14 10.20 -3.82 -8.53
CA GLN A 14 11.48 -4.22 -7.94
C GLN A 14 11.30 -4.75 -6.51
N GLU A 15 10.37 -4.21 -5.74
CA GLU A 15 10.06 -4.73 -4.41
C GLU A 15 9.38 -6.10 -4.47
N PHE A 16 8.54 -6.38 -5.49
CA PHE A 16 8.03 -7.75 -5.72
C PHE A 16 9.16 -8.76 -5.84
N LEU A 17 10.19 -8.47 -6.65
CA LEU A 17 11.33 -9.38 -6.80
C LEU A 17 12.03 -9.66 -5.46
N ARG A 18 12.21 -8.63 -4.63
CA ARG A 18 12.82 -8.77 -3.31
C ARG A 18 11.96 -9.63 -2.38
N ILE A 19 10.68 -9.28 -2.24
CA ILE A 19 9.75 -9.96 -1.32
C ILE A 19 9.54 -11.42 -1.73
N LEU A 20 9.36 -11.71 -3.02
CA LEU A 20 9.24 -13.09 -3.51
C LEU A 20 10.50 -13.93 -3.21
N ALA A 21 11.68 -13.31 -3.24
CA ALA A 21 12.93 -13.99 -2.88
C ALA A 21 13.06 -14.20 -1.36
N GLU A 22 12.83 -13.15 -0.56
CA GLU A 22 12.90 -13.16 0.91
C GLU A 22 11.93 -14.17 1.52
N ARG A 23 10.70 -14.20 1.02
CA ARG A 23 9.63 -15.09 1.49
C ARG A 23 9.72 -16.49 0.89
N LYS A 24 10.71 -16.76 0.03
CA LYS A 24 10.84 -18.05 -0.68
C LYS A 24 9.52 -18.47 -1.35
N PHE A 25 8.86 -17.49 -1.98
CA PHE A 25 7.56 -17.71 -2.60
C PHE A 25 7.59 -18.94 -3.51
N PRO A 26 6.59 -19.85 -3.43
CA PRO A 26 6.60 -21.12 -4.14
C PRO A 26 6.25 -20.92 -5.62
N MET A 27 7.28 -20.70 -6.43
CA MET A 27 7.18 -20.49 -7.89
C MET A 27 8.31 -21.20 -8.61
N ASP A 28 8.03 -21.71 -9.81
CA ASP A 28 8.97 -22.42 -10.66
C ASP A 28 9.54 -21.52 -11.75
N ASP A 29 8.73 -20.55 -12.25
CA ASP A 29 9.16 -19.64 -13.33
C ASP A 29 8.62 -18.23 -13.11
N LEU A 30 9.31 -17.26 -13.73
CA LEU A 30 9.01 -15.84 -13.62
C LEU A 30 9.05 -15.21 -15.02
N VAL A 31 8.07 -14.35 -15.31
CA VAL A 31 8.10 -13.50 -16.49
C VAL A 31 7.91 -12.04 -16.09
N LEU A 32 8.70 -11.16 -16.68
CA LEU A 32 8.69 -9.73 -16.41
C LEU A 32 8.13 -8.97 -17.60
N PHE A 33 7.19 -8.05 -17.35
CA PHE A 33 6.61 -7.20 -18.37
C PHE A 33 6.79 -5.72 -18.05
N GLY A 34 6.93 -4.91 -19.08
CA GLY A 34 7.04 -3.46 -18.98
C GLY A 34 6.64 -2.74 -20.25
N SER A 35 6.72 -1.40 -20.21
CA SER A 35 6.54 -0.55 -21.39
C SER A 35 7.75 -0.61 -22.33
N GLU A 36 7.64 0.00 -23.52
CA GLU A 36 8.75 0.14 -24.48
C GLU A 36 10.04 0.68 -23.86
N ARG A 37 9.94 1.61 -22.89
CA ARG A 37 11.09 2.19 -22.18
C ARG A 37 11.82 1.16 -21.29
N SER A 38 11.15 0.08 -20.94
CA SER A 38 11.63 -0.95 -20.01
C SER A 38 11.94 -2.27 -20.69
N ALA A 39 11.37 -2.55 -21.85
CA ALA A 39 11.61 -3.76 -22.62
C ALA A 39 13.11 -3.92 -22.92
N GLY A 40 13.60 -5.15 -22.81
CA GLY A 40 15.01 -5.50 -22.97
C GLY A 40 15.89 -5.28 -21.72
N LYS A 41 15.41 -4.58 -20.68
CA LYS A 41 16.13 -4.50 -19.41
C LYS A 41 16.17 -5.86 -18.74
N LYS A 42 17.26 -6.15 -18.06
CA LYS A 42 17.46 -7.41 -17.35
C LYS A 42 17.52 -7.20 -15.86
N TYR A 43 16.90 -8.11 -15.12
CA TYR A 43 16.94 -8.15 -13.66
C TYR A 43 17.31 -9.54 -13.17
N THR A 44 18.15 -9.60 -12.15
CA THR A 44 18.54 -10.86 -11.53
C THR A 44 17.55 -11.25 -10.43
N PHE A 45 17.01 -12.46 -10.51
CA PHE A 45 16.17 -13.05 -9.47
C PHE A 45 16.67 -14.46 -9.14
N LYS A 46 16.98 -14.74 -7.86
CA LYS A 46 17.55 -16.02 -7.38
C LYS A 46 18.72 -16.54 -8.26
N GLY A 47 19.60 -15.61 -8.68
CA GLY A 47 20.80 -15.94 -9.47
C GLY A 47 20.58 -16.17 -10.97
N LYS A 48 19.36 -16.07 -11.48
CA LYS A 48 19.02 -16.15 -12.91
C LYS A 48 18.64 -14.76 -13.44
N GLU A 49 19.07 -14.44 -14.67
CA GLU A 49 18.65 -13.21 -15.36
C GLU A 49 17.28 -13.41 -16.04
N TYR A 50 16.43 -12.40 -15.89
CA TYR A 50 15.13 -12.31 -16.54
C TYR A 50 15.05 -11.00 -17.32
N GLU A 51 14.72 -11.10 -18.62
CA GLU A 51 14.53 -9.94 -19.47
C GLU A 51 13.09 -9.46 -19.40
N VAL A 52 12.92 -8.14 -19.32
CA VAL A 52 11.61 -7.50 -19.37
C VAL A 52 11.07 -7.55 -20.77
N LYS A 53 9.96 -8.26 -20.98
CA LYS A 53 9.22 -8.28 -22.22
C LYS A 53 8.36 -7.04 -22.38
N LEU A 54 8.12 -6.62 -23.61
CA LEU A 54 7.11 -5.60 -23.90
C LEU A 54 5.72 -6.18 -23.61
N LEU A 55 4.92 -5.44 -22.80
CA LEU A 55 3.52 -5.80 -22.54
C LEU A 55 2.69 -5.57 -23.80
N GLN A 56 2.06 -6.62 -24.32
CA GLN A 56 1.29 -6.61 -25.57
C GLN A 56 0.05 -7.50 -25.46
N HIS A 57 -0.94 -7.28 -26.31
CA HIS A 57 -2.09 -8.19 -26.50
C HIS A 57 -1.67 -9.42 -27.30
N ASN A 58 -1.15 -10.42 -26.60
CA ASN A 58 -0.69 -11.67 -27.17
C ASN A 58 -0.94 -12.83 -26.17
N ASP A 59 -0.35 -13.99 -26.42
CA ASP A 59 -0.53 -15.19 -25.60
C ASP A 59 0.57 -15.40 -24.55
N ASP A 60 1.34 -14.37 -24.18
CA ASP A 60 2.43 -14.44 -23.20
C ASP A 60 1.97 -14.80 -21.78
N PHE A 61 0.68 -14.60 -21.49
CA PHE A 61 0.05 -14.98 -20.20
C PHE A 61 -0.50 -16.40 -20.18
N LYS A 62 -0.39 -17.14 -21.30
CA LYS A 62 -0.66 -18.57 -21.28
C LYS A 62 0.28 -19.25 -20.28
N ASP A 63 -0.24 -20.13 -19.46
CA ASP A 63 0.48 -20.83 -18.40
C ASP A 63 0.98 -19.92 -17.22
N VAL A 64 0.53 -18.67 -17.14
CA VAL A 64 0.72 -17.82 -15.96
C VAL A 64 -0.39 -18.12 -14.95
N ASP A 65 -0.02 -18.40 -13.70
CA ASP A 65 -0.95 -18.69 -12.61
C ASP A 65 -1.33 -17.40 -11.86
N ILE A 66 -0.34 -16.55 -11.57
CA ILE A 66 -0.51 -15.29 -10.84
C ILE A 66 0.21 -14.16 -11.58
N ALA A 67 -0.48 -13.04 -11.77
CA ALA A 67 0.09 -11.82 -12.33
C ALA A 67 -0.02 -10.66 -11.32
N PHE A 68 1.12 -10.22 -10.78
CA PHE A 68 1.21 -8.98 -9.99
C PHE A 68 1.30 -7.79 -10.93
N THR A 69 0.36 -6.85 -10.86
CA THR A 69 0.34 -5.67 -11.73
C THR A 69 0.59 -4.38 -10.94
N SER A 70 1.55 -3.57 -11.40
CA SER A 70 1.88 -2.26 -10.85
C SER A 70 2.39 -1.34 -11.96
N ALA A 71 1.55 -1.10 -12.96
CA ALA A 71 1.88 -0.30 -14.15
C ALA A 71 0.95 0.91 -14.35
N GLY A 72 0.10 1.21 -13.36
CA GLY A 72 -0.88 2.30 -13.39
C GLY A 72 -2.25 1.88 -13.93
N GLY A 73 -3.29 2.64 -13.56
CA GLY A 73 -4.69 2.28 -13.84
C GLY A 73 -5.03 2.12 -15.32
N GLY A 74 -4.48 2.99 -16.19
CA GLY A 74 -4.70 2.86 -17.63
C GLY A 74 -4.19 1.53 -18.18
N THR A 75 -2.98 1.13 -17.81
CA THR A 75 -2.41 -0.17 -18.22
C THR A 75 -3.21 -1.33 -17.62
N SER A 76 -3.63 -1.24 -16.36
CA SER A 76 -4.47 -2.27 -15.74
C SER A 76 -5.81 -2.41 -16.48
N ALA A 77 -6.47 -1.30 -16.82
CA ALA A 77 -7.72 -1.31 -17.59
C ALA A 77 -7.56 -1.94 -18.96
N GLU A 78 -6.49 -1.56 -19.68
CA GLU A 78 -6.21 -2.02 -21.04
C GLU A 78 -5.88 -3.52 -21.10
N PHE A 79 -5.07 -4.01 -20.16
CA PHE A 79 -4.51 -5.36 -20.23
C PHE A 79 -5.18 -6.41 -19.34
N ALA A 80 -6.16 -6.03 -18.51
CA ALA A 80 -6.80 -6.95 -17.56
C ALA A 80 -7.35 -8.22 -18.24
N GLU A 81 -8.10 -8.06 -19.34
CA GLU A 81 -8.65 -9.19 -20.10
C GLU A 81 -7.55 -10.06 -20.74
N THR A 82 -6.46 -9.45 -21.22
CA THR A 82 -5.33 -10.18 -21.77
C THR A 82 -4.63 -11.01 -20.69
N ILE A 83 -4.46 -10.44 -19.50
CA ILE A 83 -3.81 -11.10 -18.37
C ILE A 83 -4.66 -12.28 -17.87
N THR A 84 -5.96 -12.09 -17.72
CA THR A 84 -6.85 -13.11 -17.15
C THR A 84 -7.39 -14.12 -18.16
N LYS A 85 -7.17 -13.90 -19.46
CA LYS A 85 -7.69 -14.70 -20.56
C LYS A 85 -7.51 -16.21 -20.41
N TYR A 86 -6.38 -16.61 -19.85
CA TYR A 86 -6.01 -18.03 -19.71
C TYR A 86 -6.14 -18.54 -18.27
N GLY A 87 -6.81 -17.79 -17.40
CA GLY A 87 -7.08 -18.19 -16.01
C GLY A 87 -6.08 -17.68 -14.99
N ALA A 88 -5.12 -16.84 -15.39
CA ALA A 88 -4.23 -16.17 -14.44
C ALA A 88 -5.01 -15.31 -13.47
N VAL A 89 -4.67 -15.37 -12.17
CA VAL A 89 -5.19 -14.44 -11.17
C VAL A 89 -4.38 -13.14 -11.24
N MET A 90 -5.05 -12.04 -11.60
CA MET A 90 -4.45 -10.72 -11.62
C MET A 90 -4.61 -10.06 -10.25
N ILE A 91 -3.50 -9.73 -9.58
CA ILE A 91 -3.50 -8.94 -8.33
C ILE A 91 -3.00 -7.54 -8.67
N ASP A 92 -3.93 -6.58 -8.69
CA ASP A 92 -3.70 -5.23 -9.22
C ASP A 92 -3.45 -4.18 -8.14
N ASN A 93 -2.28 -3.54 -8.17
CA ASN A 93 -1.91 -2.44 -7.25
C ASN A 93 -2.46 -1.08 -7.67
N SER A 94 -3.04 -0.95 -8.86
CA SER A 94 -3.62 0.32 -9.30
C SER A 94 -4.96 0.61 -8.62
N SER A 95 -5.46 1.82 -8.79
CA SER A 95 -6.79 2.18 -8.28
C SER A 95 -7.94 1.80 -9.23
N GLN A 96 -7.64 1.14 -10.36
CA GLN A 96 -8.58 0.95 -11.46
C GLN A 96 -9.83 0.18 -11.05
N PHE A 97 -9.66 -0.93 -10.34
CA PHE A 97 -10.74 -1.87 -10.04
C PHE A 97 -11.22 -1.85 -8.58
N ARG A 98 -10.63 -1.01 -7.73
CA ARG A 98 -10.87 -1.04 -6.29
C ARG A 98 -12.33 -0.80 -5.88
N GLN A 99 -13.07 -0.02 -6.67
CA GLN A 99 -14.46 0.29 -6.39
C GLN A 99 -15.47 -0.56 -7.18
N ASP A 100 -14.99 -1.45 -8.07
CA ASP A 100 -15.86 -2.35 -8.82
C ASP A 100 -16.46 -3.39 -7.87
N ASN A 101 -17.79 -3.60 -7.96
CA ASN A 101 -18.50 -4.50 -7.06
C ASN A 101 -18.14 -5.97 -7.29
N ASP A 102 -17.70 -6.32 -8.48
CA ASP A 102 -17.31 -7.65 -8.92
C ASP A 102 -15.78 -7.90 -8.82
N VAL A 103 -15.06 -6.99 -8.16
CA VAL A 103 -13.62 -7.13 -7.87
C VAL A 103 -13.41 -7.00 -6.37
N PRO A 104 -12.91 -8.03 -5.66
CA PRO A 104 -12.60 -7.95 -4.25
C PRO A 104 -11.42 -7.01 -4.00
N LEU A 105 -11.50 -6.26 -2.91
CA LEU A 105 -10.45 -5.36 -2.40
C LEU A 105 -9.91 -5.96 -1.11
N VAL A 106 -8.66 -6.46 -1.11
CA VAL A 106 -8.22 -7.41 -0.09
C VAL A 106 -7.02 -6.93 0.71
N VAL A 107 -7.15 -7.04 2.03
CA VAL A 107 -6.06 -6.98 3.02
C VAL A 107 -6.10 -8.30 3.79
N PRO A 108 -5.11 -9.20 3.62
CA PRO A 108 -5.18 -10.57 4.15
C PRO A 108 -5.41 -10.70 5.66
N GLU A 109 -4.96 -9.74 6.46
CA GLU A 109 -5.19 -9.72 7.91
C GLU A 109 -6.65 -9.43 8.30
N ILE A 110 -7.49 -9.00 7.34
CA ILE A 110 -8.86 -8.54 7.59
C ILE A 110 -9.88 -9.40 6.87
N ASN A 111 -9.77 -9.47 5.55
CA ASN A 111 -10.79 -10.03 4.65
C ASN A 111 -10.19 -10.96 3.58
N ALA A 112 -9.22 -11.80 3.93
CA ALA A 112 -8.55 -12.70 2.99
C ALA A 112 -9.52 -13.54 2.14
N GLU A 113 -10.64 -13.98 2.74
CA GLU A 113 -11.64 -14.85 2.09
C GLU A 113 -12.33 -14.16 0.90
N ASP A 114 -12.41 -12.84 0.88
CA ASP A 114 -12.97 -12.09 -0.25
C ASP A 114 -12.23 -12.39 -1.56
N ALA A 115 -10.93 -12.71 -1.47
CA ALA A 115 -10.10 -13.07 -2.62
C ALA A 115 -10.62 -14.27 -3.41
N LEU A 116 -11.45 -15.13 -2.79
CA LEU A 116 -12.02 -16.30 -3.44
C LEU A 116 -13.19 -15.95 -4.36
N ASN A 117 -13.86 -14.81 -4.14
CA ASN A 117 -14.96 -14.33 -4.98
C ASN A 117 -14.45 -13.26 -5.97
N ARG A 118 -13.84 -13.71 -7.06
CA ARG A 118 -13.26 -12.86 -8.12
C ARG A 118 -13.74 -13.27 -9.52
N PRO A 119 -15.00 -13.02 -9.87
CA PRO A 119 -15.59 -13.50 -11.13
C PRO A 119 -14.84 -13.03 -12.39
N ARG A 120 -14.08 -11.93 -12.30
CA ARG A 120 -13.24 -11.40 -13.39
C ARG A 120 -11.79 -11.92 -13.37
N GLY A 121 -11.44 -12.80 -12.41
CA GLY A 121 -10.04 -13.22 -12.21
C GLY A 121 -9.13 -12.11 -11.65
N ILE A 122 -9.70 -10.99 -11.19
CA ILE A 122 -8.98 -9.81 -10.71
C ILE A 122 -9.21 -9.67 -9.20
N ILE A 123 -8.13 -9.36 -8.46
CA ILE A 123 -8.16 -8.94 -7.06
C ILE A 123 -7.50 -7.55 -6.99
N ALA A 124 -8.17 -6.58 -6.41
CA ALA A 124 -7.61 -5.26 -6.20
C ALA A 124 -6.80 -5.21 -4.90
N ASN A 125 -5.59 -4.69 -4.99
CA ASN A 125 -4.74 -4.35 -3.85
C ASN A 125 -5.05 -2.90 -3.44
N PRO A 126 -5.38 -2.63 -2.15
CA PRO A 126 -5.84 -1.31 -1.73
C PRO A 126 -4.78 -0.21 -1.80
N ASN A 127 -5.22 1.01 -1.51
CA ASN A 127 -4.36 2.17 -1.31
C ASN A 127 -3.40 1.96 -0.12
N CYS A 128 -2.18 2.44 -0.24
CA CYS A 128 -1.12 2.18 0.74
C CYS A 128 -1.45 2.72 2.14
N THR A 129 -1.99 3.93 2.25
CA THR A 129 -2.41 4.50 3.54
C THR A 129 -3.63 3.74 4.08
N THR A 130 -4.59 3.40 3.24
CA THR A 130 -5.73 2.59 3.67
C THR A 130 -5.28 1.25 4.25
N ILE A 131 -4.39 0.51 3.58
CA ILE A 131 -3.88 -0.77 4.10
C ILE A 131 -3.29 -0.60 5.49
N MET A 132 -2.41 0.38 5.68
CA MET A 132 -1.72 0.57 6.95
C MET A 132 -2.70 0.91 8.07
N MET A 133 -3.64 1.82 7.81
CA MET A 133 -4.66 2.22 8.76
C MET A 133 -5.57 1.05 9.18
N VAL A 134 -6.11 0.31 8.22
CA VAL A 134 -7.09 -0.75 8.53
C VAL A 134 -6.44 -1.97 9.20
N VAL A 135 -5.17 -2.28 8.93
CA VAL A 135 -4.44 -3.35 9.65
C VAL A 135 -4.33 -3.04 11.14
N VAL A 136 -4.11 -1.77 11.50
CA VAL A 136 -4.05 -1.33 12.90
C VAL A 136 -5.44 -1.19 13.51
N LEU A 137 -6.43 -0.71 12.77
CA LEU A 137 -7.77 -0.45 13.32
C LEU A 137 -8.65 -1.70 13.43
N ASN A 138 -8.49 -2.70 12.56
CA ASN A 138 -9.31 -3.92 12.59
C ASN A 138 -9.27 -4.68 13.94
N PRO A 139 -8.13 -4.93 14.61
CA PRO A 139 -8.13 -5.54 15.93
C PRO A 139 -8.83 -4.68 17.00
N ILE A 140 -8.84 -3.36 16.85
CA ILE A 140 -9.56 -2.43 17.74
C ILE A 140 -11.06 -2.49 17.47
N ASP A 141 -11.47 -2.50 16.21
CA ASP A 141 -12.87 -2.63 15.78
C ASP A 141 -13.52 -3.91 16.31
N LYS A 142 -12.75 -5.00 16.39
CA LYS A 142 -13.20 -6.27 17.01
C LYS A 142 -13.46 -6.18 18.52
N LEU A 143 -12.86 -5.23 19.21
CA LEU A 143 -13.15 -4.98 20.64
C LEU A 143 -14.42 -4.12 20.82
N SER A 144 -14.59 -3.12 19.99
CA SER A 144 -15.74 -2.24 19.94
C SER A 144 -15.79 -1.54 18.59
N HIS A 145 -16.94 -1.64 17.92
CA HIS A 145 -17.11 -1.10 16.56
C HIS A 145 -16.70 0.38 16.45
N ILE A 146 -15.89 0.68 15.46
CA ILE A 146 -15.40 2.03 15.17
C ILE A 146 -16.44 2.77 14.32
N LYS A 147 -17.01 3.84 14.87
CA LYS A 147 -18.03 4.66 14.21
C LYS A 147 -17.45 5.74 13.29
N LYS A 148 -16.34 6.34 13.74
CA LYS A 148 -15.67 7.44 13.03
C LYS A 148 -14.17 7.31 13.09
N ILE A 149 -13.55 7.77 12.00
CA ILE A 149 -12.09 7.91 11.88
C ILE A 149 -11.79 9.31 11.33
N HIS A 150 -10.89 10.02 11.98
CA HIS A 150 -10.22 11.19 11.42
C HIS A 150 -8.74 10.86 11.30
N VAL A 151 -8.19 10.99 10.10
CA VAL A 151 -6.80 10.62 9.83
C VAL A 151 -6.08 11.71 9.07
N SER A 152 -4.87 12.03 9.53
CA SER A 152 -3.92 12.83 8.76
C SER A 152 -2.75 11.94 8.36
N SER A 153 -2.53 11.76 7.05
CA SER A 153 -1.40 10.98 6.55
C SER A 153 -0.21 11.88 6.20
N TYR A 154 0.97 11.41 6.51
CA TYR A 154 2.26 12.03 6.22
C TYR A 154 3.00 11.12 5.24
N GLN A 155 2.81 11.36 3.95
CA GLN A 155 3.22 10.45 2.90
C GLN A 155 4.58 10.83 2.30
N SER A 156 5.49 9.89 2.28
CA SER A 156 6.83 10.03 1.70
C SER A 156 6.82 10.15 0.17
N ALA A 157 7.90 10.67 -0.39
CA ALA A 157 8.10 10.84 -1.83
C ALA A 157 7.94 9.54 -2.63
N SER A 158 8.33 8.40 -2.05
CA SER A 158 8.26 7.08 -2.69
C SER A 158 6.85 6.65 -3.07
N GLY A 159 5.80 7.17 -2.42
CA GLY A 159 4.42 6.95 -2.82
C GLY A 159 4.07 7.49 -4.22
N ALA A 160 4.84 8.46 -4.72
CA ALA A 160 4.75 8.98 -6.09
C ALA A 160 5.78 8.32 -7.04
N GLY A 161 6.47 7.27 -6.59
CA GLY A 161 7.36 6.44 -7.38
C GLY A 161 8.84 6.88 -7.38
N ALA A 162 9.68 6.11 -8.08
CA ALA A 162 11.13 6.30 -8.08
C ALA A 162 11.58 7.68 -8.57
N ALA A 163 10.90 8.24 -9.58
CA ALA A 163 11.22 9.57 -10.10
C ALA A 163 10.98 10.67 -9.06
N ALA A 164 9.94 10.55 -8.23
CA ALA A 164 9.65 11.49 -7.16
C ALA A 164 10.69 11.42 -6.01
N MET A 165 11.19 10.21 -5.71
CA MET A 165 12.31 10.05 -4.78
C MET A 165 13.58 10.72 -5.30
N ALA A 166 13.90 10.51 -6.58
CA ALA A 166 15.05 11.14 -7.22
C ALA A 166 14.94 12.66 -7.22
N GLU A 167 13.74 13.20 -7.51
CA GLU A 167 13.50 14.65 -7.44
C GLU A 167 13.73 15.20 -6.03
N LEU A 168 13.21 14.57 -4.99
CA LEU A 168 13.44 15.03 -3.61
C LEU A 168 14.92 15.03 -3.25
N GLN A 169 15.67 13.98 -3.63
CA GLN A 169 17.11 13.92 -3.42
C GLN A 169 17.85 15.03 -4.19
N GLN A 170 17.43 15.29 -5.44
CA GLN A 170 17.98 16.37 -6.26
C GLN A 170 17.69 17.75 -5.64
N GLN A 171 16.48 17.98 -5.12
CA GLN A 171 16.12 19.21 -4.42
C GLN A 171 17.01 19.47 -3.20
N TYR A 172 17.30 18.46 -2.38
CA TYR A 172 18.24 18.58 -1.26
C TYR A 172 19.66 18.91 -1.71
N LYS A 173 20.14 18.25 -2.78
CA LYS A 173 21.45 18.55 -3.36
C LYS A 173 21.54 20.00 -3.84
N GLU A 174 20.53 20.48 -4.58
CA GLU A 174 20.46 21.87 -5.06
C GLU A 174 20.44 22.89 -3.91
N LEU A 175 19.72 22.61 -2.83
CA LEU A 175 19.71 23.47 -1.64
C LEU A 175 21.08 23.59 -1.00
N VAL A 176 21.82 22.48 -0.87
CA VAL A 176 23.17 22.46 -0.30
C VAL A 176 24.15 23.19 -1.20
N GLU A 177 24.08 22.98 -2.52
CA GLU A 177 25.04 23.52 -3.48
C GLU A 177 24.78 25.00 -3.85
N THR A 178 23.50 25.41 -3.92
CA THR A 178 23.11 26.70 -4.52
C THR A 178 22.19 27.56 -3.63
N GLY A 179 21.69 26.99 -2.53
CA GLY A 179 20.71 27.64 -1.66
C GLY A 179 19.29 27.75 -2.26
N LYS A 180 19.05 27.19 -3.44
CA LYS A 180 17.74 27.29 -4.14
C LYS A 180 17.41 25.98 -4.85
N VAL A 181 16.13 25.59 -4.80
CA VAL A 181 15.58 24.48 -5.59
C VAL A 181 15.24 24.97 -7.00
N LYS A 182 15.61 24.19 -8.01
CA LYS A 182 15.32 24.41 -9.42
C LYS A 182 14.46 23.28 -10.00
N THR A 183 14.65 22.06 -9.50
CA THR A 183 13.95 20.86 -10.00
C THR A 183 12.62 20.70 -9.30
N ILE A 184 11.52 21.03 -9.99
CA ILE A 184 10.12 20.82 -9.56
C ILE A 184 9.39 20.29 -10.77
N GLU A 185 9.28 18.95 -10.89
CA GLU A 185 8.73 18.26 -12.06
C GLU A 185 7.64 17.24 -11.71
N LYS A 186 7.78 16.53 -10.61
CA LYS A 186 6.86 15.49 -10.14
C LYS A 186 5.90 16.00 -9.08
N PHE A 187 6.36 16.92 -8.26
CA PHE A 187 5.53 17.57 -7.27
C PHE A 187 5.08 18.95 -7.78
N PRO A 188 3.88 19.43 -7.35
CA PRO A 188 3.41 20.75 -7.75
C PRO A 188 4.22 21.91 -7.14
N HIS A 189 4.99 21.64 -6.08
CA HIS A 189 5.82 22.57 -5.35
C HIS A 189 7.12 21.92 -4.88
N GLN A 190 8.10 22.75 -4.48
CA GLN A 190 9.26 22.25 -3.75
C GLN A 190 8.80 21.40 -2.56
N LEU A 191 9.36 20.19 -2.44
CA LEU A 191 9.07 19.30 -1.32
C LEU A 191 10.17 19.32 -0.25
N ALA A 192 11.43 19.49 -0.63
CA ALA A 192 12.54 19.60 0.33
C ALA A 192 12.28 20.74 1.34
N TYR A 193 12.33 20.41 2.65
CA TYR A 193 11.98 21.29 3.78
C TYR A 193 10.55 21.84 3.75
N ASN A 194 9.61 21.13 3.11
CA ASN A 194 8.24 21.57 2.96
C ASN A 194 7.24 20.41 3.21
N VAL A 195 5.97 20.77 3.37
CA VAL A 195 4.83 19.86 3.36
C VAL A 195 3.82 20.36 2.33
N ILE A 196 3.22 19.46 1.56
CA ILE A 196 2.21 19.80 0.54
C ILE A 196 0.90 19.13 0.95
N PRO A 197 -0.13 19.91 1.38
CA PRO A 197 -1.40 19.35 1.88
C PRO A 197 -2.34 18.94 0.75
N GLN A 198 -1.80 18.25 -0.24
CA GLN A 198 -2.54 17.70 -1.36
C GLN A 198 -1.80 16.52 -1.97
N ILE A 199 -2.48 15.37 -2.06
CA ILE A 199 -2.02 14.21 -2.81
C ILE A 199 -3.11 13.82 -3.78
N ASP A 200 -2.75 13.67 -5.08
CA ASP A 200 -3.67 13.44 -6.19
C ASP A 200 -4.55 14.69 -6.51
N LYS A 201 -5.50 14.53 -7.40
CA LYS A 201 -6.38 15.61 -7.88
C LYS A 201 -7.53 15.86 -6.91
N MET A 202 -7.97 17.11 -6.84
CA MET A 202 -9.19 17.49 -6.10
C MET A 202 -10.43 16.87 -6.74
N THR A 203 -11.43 16.62 -5.93
CA THR A 203 -12.78 16.21 -6.31
C THR A 203 -13.77 17.36 -6.09
N GLU A 204 -15.02 17.18 -6.48
CA GLU A 204 -16.05 18.22 -6.43
C GLU A 204 -16.39 18.71 -4.99
N ASN A 205 -16.07 17.90 -3.97
CA ASN A 205 -16.32 18.23 -2.56
C ASN A 205 -15.07 18.71 -1.81
N ASP A 206 -14.07 19.20 -2.54
CA ASP A 206 -12.80 19.71 -2.01
C ASP A 206 -11.92 18.68 -1.27
N TYR A 207 -12.26 17.40 -1.34
CA TYR A 207 -11.35 16.32 -0.97
C TYR A 207 -10.50 15.92 -2.17
N THR A 208 -9.29 15.42 -1.92
CA THR A 208 -8.48 14.82 -2.98
C THR A 208 -8.95 13.40 -3.28
N LYS A 209 -8.60 12.88 -4.48
CA LYS A 209 -8.86 11.48 -4.80
C LYS A 209 -8.20 10.52 -3.81
N GLU A 210 -7.03 10.88 -3.27
CA GLU A 210 -6.34 10.08 -2.25
C GLU A 210 -7.18 9.96 -0.97
N GLU A 211 -7.77 11.05 -0.51
CA GLU A 211 -8.63 11.10 0.67
C GLU A 211 -9.94 10.32 0.48
N ILE A 212 -10.54 10.42 -0.71
CA ILE A 212 -11.73 9.65 -1.07
C ILE A 212 -11.45 8.14 -1.13
N LYS A 213 -10.23 7.73 -1.55
CA LYS A 213 -9.83 6.31 -1.48
C LYS A 213 -9.87 5.81 -0.03
N MET A 214 -9.33 6.56 0.93
CA MET A 214 -9.36 6.16 2.34
C MET A 214 -10.79 5.99 2.86
N PHE A 215 -11.71 6.86 2.48
CA PHE A 215 -13.12 6.75 2.85
C PHE A 215 -13.78 5.48 2.26
N ASN A 216 -13.67 5.28 0.96
CA ASN A 216 -14.37 4.20 0.27
C ASN A 216 -13.75 2.82 0.55
N GLU A 217 -12.42 2.75 0.49
CA GLU A 217 -11.68 1.50 0.63
C GLU A 217 -11.75 0.95 2.06
N THR A 218 -11.68 1.81 3.09
CA THR A 218 -11.85 1.38 4.49
C THR A 218 -13.17 0.66 4.69
N ARG A 219 -14.27 1.21 4.18
CA ARG A 219 -15.61 0.61 4.30
C ARG A 219 -15.71 -0.72 3.57
N LYS A 220 -15.14 -0.80 2.36
CA LYS A 220 -15.17 -2.02 1.54
C LYS A 220 -14.35 -3.14 2.19
N ILE A 221 -13.15 -2.85 2.68
CA ILE A 221 -12.25 -3.84 3.29
C ILE A 221 -12.79 -4.34 4.64
N MET A 222 -13.26 -3.42 5.49
CA MET A 222 -13.75 -3.76 6.84
C MET A 222 -15.21 -4.23 6.85
N HIS A 223 -15.90 -4.27 5.69
CA HIS A 223 -17.34 -4.56 5.60
C HIS A 223 -18.17 -3.74 6.60
N SER A 224 -17.87 -2.46 6.72
CA SER A 224 -18.35 -1.56 7.75
C SER A 224 -18.94 -0.27 7.16
N ASP A 225 -19.83 0.36 7.90
CA ASP A 225 -20.38 1.69 7.57
C ASP A 225 -19.56 2.84 8.22
N VAL A 226 -18.38 2.55 8.73
CA VAL A 226 -17.48 3.51 9.37
C VAL A 226 -17.30 4.79 8.56
N ARG A 227 -17.41 5.93 9.25
CA ARG A 227 -17.26 7.26 8.62
C ARG A 227 -15.82 7.72 8.76
N THR A 228 -15.12 7.80 7.64
CA THR A 228 -13.72 8.21 7.59
C THR A 228 -13.58 9.58 6.95
N SER A 229 -12.82 10.48 7.57
CA SER A 229 -12.38 11.75 6.97
C SER A 229 -10.87 11.82 7.02
N ALA A 230 -10.25 12.12 5.89
CA ALA A 230 -8.79 12.13 5.75
C ALA A 230 -8.28 13.48 5.28
N THR A 231 -7.06 13.84 5.71
CA THR A 231 -6.22 14.87 5.11
C THR A 231 -4.90 14.24 4.71
N CYS A 232 -4.60 14.20 3.41
CA CYS A 232 -3.41 13.54 2.90
C CYS A 232 -2.31 14.55 2.55
N VAL A 233 -1.18 14.46 3.26
CA VAL A 233 -0.07 15.41 3.16
C VAL A 233 1.18 14.74 2.61
N ARG A 234 1.80 15.32 1.58
CA ARG A 234 3.12 14.92 1.10
C ARG A 234 4.19 15.58 1.97
N VAL A 235 5.10 14.77 2.51
CA VAL A 235 6.20 15.24 3.37
C VAL A 235 7.56 14.92 2.76
N SER A 236 8.58 15.63 3.22
CA SER A 236 9.96 15.54 2.69
C SER A 236 10.76 14.33 3.22
N SER A 237 10.10 13.19 3.43
CA SER A 237 10.74 11.89 3.67
C SER A 237 10.80 11.05 2.39
N LEU A 238 11.84 10.21 2.28
CA LEU A 238 12.02 9.40 1.07
C LEU A 238 11.11 8.18 1.04
N ARG A 239 11.01 7.44 2.14
CA ARG A 239 10.31 6.15 2.23
C ARG A 239 9.59 6.04 3.57
N SER A 240 8.59 5.18 3.66
CA SER A 240 7.63 5.01 4.75
C SER A 240 6.66 6.16 4.90
N HIS A 241 5.39 5.82 5.08
CA HIS A 241 4.33 6.75 5.43
C HIS A 241 4.10 6.75 6.92
N SER A 242 3.50 7.82 7.42
CA SER A 242 3.02 7.90 8.79
C SER A 242 1.58 8.40 8.80
N GLU A 243 0.84 8.06 9.84
CA GLU A 243 -0.54 8.51 10.02
C GLU A 243 -0.81 8.86 11.47
N ALA A 244 -1.43 10.02 11.69
CA ALA A 244 -2.05 10.38 12.94
C ALA A 244 -3.53 10.03 12.83
N VAL A 245 -3.98 9.07 13.63
CA VAL A 245 -5.33 8.53 13.57
C VAL A 245 -6.07 8.82 14.85
N TRP A 246 -7.21 9.47 14.73
CA TRP A 246 -8.23 9.58 15.76
C TRP A 246 -9.41 8.67 15.38
N PHE A 247 -9.96 7.95 16.34
CA PHE A 247 -11.13 7.11 16.11
C PHE A 247 -12.07 7.10 17.34
N GLU A 248 -13.38 6.98 17.05
CA GLU A 248 -14.46 6.87 18.03
C GLU A 248 -15.06 5.47 17.95
N THR A 249 -15.18 4.80 19.09
CA THR A 249 -15.78 3.48 19.22
C THR A 249 -17.18 3.53 19.87
N GLU A 250 -18.00 2.52 19.69
CA GLU A 250 -19.34 2.45 20.28
C GLU A 250 -19.31 2.48 21.81
N ARG A 251 -18.43 1.68 22.43
CA ARG A 251 -18.11 1.78 23.84
C ARG A 251 -16.71 2.36 24.03
N PRO A 252 -16.46 3.10 25.12
CA PRO A 252 -15.12 3.58 25.38
C PRO A 252 -14.15 2.41 25.60
N LEU A 253 -12.96 2.51 25.00
CA LEU A 253 -11.86 1.59 25.17
C LEU A 253 -10.75 2.24 26.00
N SER A 254 -10.18 1.50 26.92
CA SER A 254 -8.97 1.93 27.61
C SER A 254 -7.74 1.82 26.71
N VAL A 255 -6.71 2.59 26.99
CA VAL A 255 -5.42 2.51 26.27
C VAL A 255 -4.82 1.11 26.40
N GLU A 256 -5.02 0.45 27.53
CA GLU A 256 -4.50 -0.89 27.79
C GLU A 256 -5.21 -1.95 26.94
N GLU A 257 -6.55 -1.91 26.83
CA GLU A 257 -7.31 -2.80 25.94
C GLU A 257 -6.81 -2.68 24.51
N ILE A 258 -6.60 -1.45 24.02
CA ILE A 258 -6.10 -1.19 22.66
C ILE A 258 -4.68 -1.76 22.50
N ARG A 259 -3.80 -1.48 23.45
CA ARG A 259 -2.40 -1.93 23.40
C ARG A 259 -2.29 -3.46 23.40
N GLU A 260 -3.05 -4.13 24.25
CA GLU A 260 -3.05 -5.60 24.30
C GLU A 260 -3.61 -6.22 23.00
N ALA A 261 -4.65 -5.66 22.41
CA ALA A 261 -5.15 -6.11 21.11
C ALA A 261 -4.11 -5.95 19.98
N LEU A 262 -3.40 -4.83 19.99
CA LEU A 262 -2.37 -4.53 18.97
C LEU A 262 -1.10 -5.39 19.13
N LYS A 263 -0.71 -5.76 20.35
CA LYS A 263 0.46 -6.62 20.61
C LYS A 263 0.34 -8.01 19.97
N VAL A 264 -0.87 -8.51 19.81
CA VAL A 264 -1.13 -9.85 19.23
C VAL A 264 -1.64 -9.80 17.79
N ALA A 265 -1.80 -8.60 17.24
CA ALA A 265 -2.32 -8.41 15.90
C ALA A 265 -1.27 -8.78 14.84
N PRO A 266 -1.62 -9.58 13.82
CA PRO A 266 -0.69 -9.90 12.75
C PRO A 266 -0.33 -8.66 11.93
N GLY A 267 0.94 -8.52 11.57
CA GLY A 267 1.45 -7.39 10.78
C GLY A 267 1.55 -6.07 11.54
N VAL A 268 1.46 -6.10 12.89
CA VAL A 268 1.55 -4.93 13.76
C VAL A 268 2.65 -5.13 14.80
N THR A 269 3.49 -4.11 14.96
CA THR A 269 4.49 -4.04 16.04
C THR A 269 4.23 -2.81 16.89
N VAL A 270 4.00 -3.00 18.20
CA VAL A 270 3.78 -1.89 19.16
C VAL A 270 5.12 -1.32 19.62
N VAL A 271 5.33 -0.03 19.38
CA VAL A 271 6.49 0.75 19.83
C VAL A 271 5.98 1.98 20.56
N ASP A 272 5.72 1.86 21.87
CA ASP A 272 4.97 2.86 22.62
C ASP A 272 5.50 3.06 24.05
N ASP A 273 6.65 3.71 24.16
CA ASP A 273 7.23 4.22 25.41
C ASP A 273 7.63 5.71 25.24
N PRO A 274 6.64 6.60 25.11
CA PRO A 274 6.90 8.01 24.81
C PRO A 274 7.65 8.76 25.91
N GLN A 275 7.65 8.27 27.15
CA GLN A 275 8.40 8.86 28.27
C GLN A 275 9.92 8.72 28.05
N ASN A 276 10.33 7.67 27.37
CA ASN A 276 11.71 7.40 26.98
C ASN A 276 12.01 7.74 25.52
N TYR A 277 11.15 8.54 24.86
CA TYR A 277 11.26 8.93 23.44
C TYR A 277 11.21 7.76 22.47
N VAL A 278 10.57 6.64 22.84
CA VAL A 278 10.41 5.45 22.00
C VAL A 278 9.02 5.46 21.37
N TYR A 279 8.97 5.70 20.09
CA TYR A 279 7.74 5.73 19.27
C TYR A 279 8.08 5.47 17.79
N PRO A 280 7.10 5.04 16.96
CA PRO A 280 7.38 4.68 15.57
C PRO A 280 7.80 5.90 14.74
N MET A 281 8.83 5.75 13.91
CA MET A 281 9.28 6.77 12.97
C MET A 281 9.48 6.19 11.57
N PRO A 282 9.30 6.99 10.49
CA PRO A 282 9.42 6.52 9.10
C PRO A 282 10.79 5.93 8.78
N LEU A 283 11.85 6.50 9.35
CA LEU A 283 13.21 6.04 9.10
C LEU A 283 13.44 4.60 9.58
N GLU A 284 12.81 4.23 10.69
CA GLU A 284 12.94 2.92 11.32
C GLU A 284 12.02 1.87 10.71
N SER A 285 10.84 2.28 10.22
CA SER A 285 9.89 1.37 9.58
C SER A 285 10.21 1.08 8.11
N ALA A 286 11.10 1.86 7.49
CA ALA A 286 11.48 1.66 6.09
C ALA A 286 12.19 0.31 5.90
N GLY A 287 11.74 -0.50 4.94
CA GLY A 287 12.27 -1.82 4.63
C GLY A 287 11.72 -2.96 5.50
N HIS A 288 10.82 -2.66 6.44
CA HIS A 288 10.19 -3.68 7.31
C HIS A 288 8.77 -4.03 6.85
N ASP A 289 8.33 -5.23 7.20
CA ASP A 289 7.02 -5.77 6.80
C ASP A 289 5.87 -5.27 7.68
N ASP A 290 6.11 -5.13 8.98
CA ASP A 290 5.11 -4.75 9.96
C ASP A 290 4.79 -3.24 9.90
N ILE A 291 3.59 -2.91 10.34
CA ILE A 291 3.19 -1.56 10.66
C ILE A 291 3.49 -1.32 12.13
N TYR A 292 4.29 -0.29 12.39
CA TYR A 292 4.67 0.11 13.74
C TYR A 292 3.64 1.09 14.28
N VAL A 293 3.14 0.86 15.50
CA VAL A 293 2.13 1.68 16.15
C VAL A 293 2.56 2.11 17.54
N GLY A 294 2.28 3.36 17.87
CA GLY A 294 2.56 3.93 19.18
C GLY A 294 1.80 5.23 19.40
N ARG A 295 2.18 5.99 20.45
CA ARG A 295 1.47 7.19 20.87
C ARG A 295 -0.01 6.93 21.12
N ILE A 296 -0.32 5.72 21.62
CA ILE A 296 -1.68 5.27 21.93
C ILE A 296 -2.15 6.01 23.19
N ARG A 297 -3.25 6.74 23.09
CA ARG A 297 -3.77 7.57 24.19
C ARG A 297 -5.26 7.85 24.05
N LYS A 298 -5.90 8.15 25.19
CA LYS A 298 -7.25 8.69 25.20
C LYS A 298 -7.30 10.05 24.51
N ASP A 299 -8.39 10.32 23.84
CA ASP A 299 -8.68 11.67 23.38
C ASP A 299 -9.08 12.58 24.56
N LEU A 300 -8.77 13.86 24.46
CA LEU A 300 -9.11 14.85 25.49
C LEU A 300 -10.46 15.52 25.25
N ALA A 301 -11.00 15.39 24.02
CA ALA A 301 -12.22 16.07 23.59
C ALA A 301 -13.43 15.13 23.51
N ASP A 302 -13.21 13.81 23.49
CA ASP A 302 -14.26 12.80 23.33
C ASP A 302 -13.98 11.58 24.24
N ASP A 303 -14.92 11.26 25.13
CA ASP A 303 -14.80 10.14 26.07
C ASP A 303 -14.72 8.77 25.37
N ASN A 304 -15.31 8.63 24.18
CA ASN A 304 -15.24 7.43 23.35
C ASN A 304 -14.07 7.48 22.33
N GLY A 305 -13.39 8.62 22.29
CA GLY A 305 -12.28 8.87 21.38
C GLY A 305 -10.95 8.30 21.87
N ASN A 306 -10.15 7.81 20.95
CA ASN A 306 -8.76 7.44 21.16
C ASN A 306 -7.91 7.92 19.97
N THR A 307 -6.63 8.11 20.21
CA THR A 307 -5.69 8.50 19.15
C THR A 307 -4.46 7.61 19.18
N LEU A 308 -3.88 7.39 18.01
CA LEU A 308 -2.62 6.69 17.85
C LEU A 308 -1.80 7.29 16.71
N TRP A 309 -0.56 6.88 16.64
CA TRP A 309 0.34 7.17 15.54
C TRP A 309 0.86 5.86 14.98
N LEU A 310 0.89 5.74 13.66
CA LEU A 310 1.44 4.57 12.99
C LEU A 310 2.45 4.97 11.90
N THR A 311 3.38 4.07 11.60
CA THR A 311 4.28 4.18 10.46
C THR A 311 4.43 2.83 9.78
N GLY A 312 4.62 2.83 8.46
CA GLY A 312 4.83 1.60 7.72
C GLY A 312 5.44 1.85 6.33
N ASP A 313 6.08 0.82 5.80
CA ASP A 313 6.66 0.88 4.47
C ASP A 313 5.58 0.69 3.40
N GLN A 314 5.19 1.79 2.77
CA GLN A 314 4.12 1.81 1.78
C GLN A 314 4.46 1.07 0.46
N ILE A 315 5.75 0.76 0.21
CA ILE A 315 6.14 -0.07 -0.94
C ILE A 315 6.05 -1.55 -0.57
N ARG A 316 6.29 -1.90 0.71
CA ARG A 316 6.15 -3.27 1.22
C ARG A 316 4.70 -3.55 1.62
N LYS A 317 4.32 -3.40 2.88
CA LYS A 317 2.96 -3.72 3.34
C LYS A 317 1.90 -2.88 2.62
N GLY A 318 2.17 -1.64 2.32
CA GLY A 318 1.24 -0.77 1.58
C GLY A 318 1.07 -1.12 0.10
N ALA A 319 1.85 -2.04 -0.47
CA ALA A 319 1.79 -2.40 -1.88
C ALA A 319 2.22 -3.85 -2.16
N ALA A 320 3.52 -4.08 -2.43
CA ALA A 320 4.02 -5.36 -2.93
C ALA A 320 3.80 -6.50 -1.94
N LEU A 321 4.07 -6.29 -0.65
CA LEU A 321 3.89 -7.34 0.36
C LEU A 321 2.43 -7.75 0.51
N ASN A 322 1.51 -6.78 0.56
CA ASN A 322 0.07 -7.09 0.67
C ASN A 322 -0.40 -7.94 -0.51
N ALA A 323 0.03 -7.60 -1.73
CA ALA A 323 -0.30 -8.39 -2.92
C ALA A 323 0.31 -9.80 -2.88
N VAL A 324 1.56 -9.95 -2.42
CA VAL A 324 2.19 -11.28 -2.24
C VAL A 324 1.47 -12.09 -1.16
N GLN A 325 1.06 -11.48 -0.05
CA GLN A 325 0.28 -12.14 1.00
C GLN A 325 -1.10 -12.60 0.50
N ILE A 326 -1.75 -11.84 -0.40
CA ILE A 326 -2.99 -12.29 -1.09
C ILE A 326 -2.70 -13.59 -1.87
N ALA A 327 -1.63 -13.61 -2.64
CA ALA A 327 -1.23 -14.80 -3.41
C ALA A 327 -0.90 -15.99 -2.50
N GLU A 328 -0.17 -15.76 -1.40
CA GLU A 328 0.14 -16.78 -0.39
C GLU A 328 -1.14 -17.37 0.23
N TYR A 329 -2.14 -16.52 0.48
CA TYR A 329 -3.44 -16.99 0.97
C TYR A 329 -4.12 -17.92 -0.04
N LEU A 330 -4.18 -17.55 -1.33
CA LEU A 330 -4.78 -18.37 -2.38
C LEU A 330 -4.08 -19.73 -2.52
N ILE A 331 -2.76 -19.75 -2.43
CA ILE A 331 -1.97 -20.99 -2.44
C ILE A 331 -2.28 -21.84 -1.19
N LYS A 332 -2.30 -21.22 -0.02
CA LYS A 332 -2.57 -21.90 1.27
C LYS A 332 -3.91 -22.60 1.29
N VAL A 333 -4.92 -22.01 0.69
CA VAL A 333 -6.28 -22.61 0.61
C VAL A 333 -6.47 -23.54 -0.59
N GLY A 334 -5.45 -23.71 -1.43
CA GLY A 334 -5.45 -24.61 -2.59
C GLY A 334 -6.24 -24.09 -3.80
N ASP A 335 -6.53 -22.79 -3.84
CA ASP A 335 -7.24 -22.13 -4.94
C ASP A 335 -6.35 -21.91 -6.16
N VAL A 336 -5.07 -21.64 -5.95
CA VAL A 336 -4.01 -21.63 -6.97
C VAL A 336 -2.97 -22.68 -6.61
N LYS A 337 -2.47 -23.43 -7.62
CA LYS A 337 -1.58 -24.58 -7.43
C LYS A 337 -0.19 -24.37 -8.02
#